data_ed275d958e987cb642ab38ac775fb725
#
_entry.id   ed275d958e987cb642ab38ac775fb725
#
_cell.length_a   1.000
_cell.length_b   1.000
_cell.length_c   1.000
_cell.angle_alpha   90.00
_cell.angle_beta   90.00
_cell.angle_gamma   90.00
#
_symmetry.space_group_name_H-M   'P 1'
#
loop_
_entity.id
_entity.type
_entity.pdbx_description
1 polymer ?
#
loop_
_entity_poly.entity_id
_entity_poly.type
_entity_poly.pdbx_seq_one_letter_code
_entity_poly.pdbx_strand_id
1 'polypeptide(L)'
;MYAGSGGHGCVSYQREKYIEEGPPNGGDGGSGGSIYIQAVEGMTSLHKLARRGIIKAERGRSGQGKSKGGKRGDDILIQVPVGTVVREVERYDPVAEEIARMRRPKEEPSDEDAIDFTPIRHDRWVLHPAANPADFLTVNFPRLKPRRQDIAAMEPKAPIYLDLSQPMDKPLLLAAGGAGGLGNPHFATRTMGRPKFASRGEGGMKLELDFELKLLADVGLVGKPNAGKSTLLRSLTNSRTRIGNWEFTTLSPHIGTVIVDNHKGRPLVESKNRRTHFTIADIPGLVEDAHLDRGLGLGFLRHIDRAGILAFVLDLSAGDPVQELQKLWHELGAYERLRDSESTEPGHQEGTDGVIDWDPSGSGLPDLHRPLDQNIELPNLSEESSGQPMNYQSSGSLPFLPMPPIHTKPWFVVATKADLEHTREQYQALQTYLCEIEKGLVDHPSGHADGWRQKVTAVPVSAMRGEGVSRIPKLVMQYLE
;
A
#
# COMPACT_ATOMS: atom_id res chain seq x y z
N MET A 1 6.92 -9.30 -3.47
CA MET A 1 6.01 -9.94 -4.44
C MET A 1 6.80 -10.45 -5.62
N TYR A 2 6.40 -11.59 -6.21
CA TYR A 2 7.12 -12.21 -7.32
C TYR A 2 6.10 -12.55 -8.41
N ALA A 3 6.16 -11.91 -9.56
CA ALA A 3 5.40 -12.32 -10.72
C ALA A 3 5.95 -13.67 -11.25
N GLY A 4 5.09 -14.47 -11.87
CA GLY A 4 5.46 -15.80 -12.36
C GLY A 4 6.51 -15.72 -13.47
N SER A 5 7.51 -16.57 -13.45
CA SER A 5 8.44 -16.72 -14.57
C SER A 5 7.79 -17.44 -15.75
N GLY A 6 8.21 -17.16 -16.96
CA GLY A 6 7.79 -17.91 -18.13
C GLY A 6 8.27 -19.37 -18.11
N GLY A 7 7.48 -20.25 -18.71
CA GLY A 7 7.87 -21.64 -18.99
C GLY A 7 8.95 -21.70 -20.08
N HIS A 8 9.73 -22.75 -20.08
CA HIS A 8 10.77 -22.93 -21.11
C HIS A 8 10.18 -23.41 -22.44
N GLY A 9 10.80 -23.01 -23.54
CA GLY A 9 10.56 -23.66 -24.83
C GLY A 9 11.02 -25.11 -24.84
N CYS A 10 10.51 -25.88 -25.77
CA CYS A 10 10.82 -27.29 -25.92
C CYS A 10 11.68 -27.54 -27.17
N VAL A 11 12.62 -28.48 -27.05
CA VAL A 11 13.35 -29.03 -28.17
C VAL A 11 12.76 -30.38 -28.51
N SER A 12 12.14 -30.51 -29.67
CA SER A 12 11.53 -31.75 -30.15
C SER A 12 11.54 -31.80 -31.68
N TYR A 13 11.48 -33.00 -32.23
CA TYR A 13 11.44 -33.25 -33.66
C TYR A 13 10.27 -34.16 -33.99
N GLN A 14 9.73 -34.00 -35.19
CA GLN A 14 8.73 -34.91 -35.70
C GLN A 14 9.41 -36.27 -35.96
N ARG A 15 8.82 -37.34 -35.44
CA ARG A 15 9.27 -38.68 -35.65
C ARG A 15 8.22 -39.45 -36.45
N GLU A 16 8.63 -40.01 -37.59
CA GLU A 16 7.79 -40.83 -38.45
C GLU A 16 8.48 -42.20 -38.70
N LYS A 17 7.68 -43.16 -39.23
CA LYS A 17 8.21 -44.47 -39.58
C LYS A 17 9.29 -44.32 -40.66
N TYR A 18 10.49 -44.48 -40.49
CA TYR A 18 11.66 -44.23 -41.40
C TYR A 18 12.30 -42.85 -41.32
N ILE A 19 11.84 -41.94 -40.45
CA ILE A 19 12.47 -40.65 -40.20
C ILE A 19 12.70 -40.50 -38.73
N GLU A 20 13.96 -40.76 -38.31
CA GLU A 20 14.32 -40.67 -36.87
C GLU A 20 14.28 -39.22 -36.37
N GLU A 21 14.76 -38.28 -37.16
CA GLU A 21 14.76 -36.85 -36.87
C GLU A 21 14.17 -36.07 -38.04
N GLY A 22 12.89 -35.73 -37.94
CA GLY A 22 12.19 -34.86 -38.88
C GLY A 22 12.36 -33.38 -38.57
N PRO A 23 11.49 -32.53 -39.10
CA PRO A 23 11.52 -31.09 -38.82
C PRO A 23 11.31 -30.79 -37.32
N PRO A 24 11.86 -29.65 -36.82
CA PRO A 24 11.65 -29.23 -35.45
C PRO A 24 10.19 -28.95 -35.18
N ASN A 25 9.67 -29.45 -34.04
CA ASN A 25 8.27 -29.30 -33.63
C ASN A 25 8.10 -29.08 -32.13
N GLY A 26 9.11 -28.50 -31.47
CA GLY A 26 9.01 -28.13 -30.08
C GLY A 26 8.06 -26.94 -29.87
N GLY A 27 7.17 -27.04 -28.88
CA GLY A 27 6.24 -25.97 -28.54
C GLY A 27 6.88 -24.87 -27.68
N ASP A 28 6.26 -23.71 -27.67
CA ASP A 28 6.66 -22.57 -26.84
C ASP A 28 6.26 -22.79 -25.38
N GLY A 29 7.00 -22.20 -24.45
CA GLY A 29 6.61 -22.13 -23.05
C GLY A 29 5.44 -21.19 -22.83
N GLY A 30 4.62 -21.47 -21.83
CA GLY A 30 3.56 -20.56 -21.39
C GLY A 30 4.14 -19.34 -20.66
N SER A 31 3.46 -18.21 -20.73
CA SER A 31 3.81 -17.04 -19.94
C SER A 31 3.56 -17.28 -18.44
N GLY A 32 4.28 -16.59 -17.57
CA GLY A 32 4.05 -16.58 -16.14
C GLY A 32 2.77 -15.85 -15.75
N GLY A 33 2.23 -16.14 -14.58
CA GLY A 33 1.10 -15.42 -13.99
C GLY A 33 1.47 -14.00 -13.58
N SER A 34 0.53 -13.10 -13.70
CA SER A 34 0.67 -11.69 -13.35
C SER A 34 0.05 -11.39 -11.98
N ILE A 35 0.41 -10.26 -11.38
CA ILE A 35 -0.11 -9.82 -10.10
C ILE A 35 -0.96 -8.57 -10.31
N TYR A 36 -2.19 -8.62 -9.83
CA TYR A 36 -3.16 -7.54 -9.88
C TYR A 36 -3.53 -7.07 -8.48
N ILE A 37 -3.94 -5.81 -8.37
CA ILE A 37 -4.49 -5.21 -7.16
C ILE A 37 -5.86 -4.63 -7.43
N GLN A 38 -6.75 -4.73 -6.44
CA GLN A 38 -8.09 -4.16 -6.49
C GLN A 38 -8.50 -3.66 -5.11
N ALA A 39 -8.96 -2.41 -5.04
CA ALA A 39 -9.59 -1.87 -3.85
C ALA A 39 -11.05 -2.30 -3.81
N VAL A 40 -11.46 -2.94 -2.72
CA VAL A 40 -12.79 -3.51 -2.54
C VAL A 40 -13.45 -2.92 -1.30
N GLU A 41 -14.73 -2.51 -1.45
CA GLU A 41 -15.54 -2.09 -0.31
C GLU A 41 -15.79 -3.24 0.66
N GLY A 42 -15.96 -2.92 1.94
CA GLY A 42 -16.26 -3.91 2.98
C GLY A 42 -15.05 -4.65 3.54
N MET A 43 -13.86 -4.44 3.00
CA MET A 43 -12.62 -4.85 3.65
C MET A 43 -12.15 -3.74 4.60
N THR A 44 -11.75 -4.12 5.81
CA THR A 44 -11.35 -3.19 6.87
C THR A 44 -9.91 -3.36 7.33
N SER A 45 -9.18 -4.35 6.78
CA SER A 45 -7.86 -4.70 7.31
C SER A 45 -6.97 -5.34 6.25
N LEU A 46 -5.69 -4.98 6.30
CA LEU A 46 -4.62 -5.58 5.51
C LEU A 46 -4.05 -6.88 6.12
N HIS A 47 -4.60 -7.34 7.26
CA HIS A 47 -4.05 -8.48 8.01
C HIS A 47 -3.87 -9.76 7.18
N LYS A 48 -4.77 -10.06 6.24
CA LYS A 48 -4.61 -11.23 5.34
C LYS A 48 -3.39 -11.10 4.45
N LEU A 49 -3.05 -9.87 4.05
CA LEU A 49 -1.89 -9.57 3.24
C LEU A 49 -0.60 -9.67 4.08
N ALA A 50 -0.60 -9.06 5.27
CA ALA A 50 0.52 -9.09 6.21
C ALA A 50 0.92 -10.53 6.60
N ARG A 51 -0.06 -11.41 6.88
CA ARG A 51 0.22 -12.83 7.19
C ARG A 51 0.89 -13.61 6.06
N ARG A 52 0.70 -13.21 4.81
CA ARG A 52 1.30 -13.91 3.67
C ARG A 52 2.76 -13.54 3.44
N GLY A 53 3.19 -12.33 3.84
CA GLY A 53 4.54 -11.80 3.67
C GLY A 53 5.06 -11.87 2.23
N ILE A 54 5.07 -13.07 1.64
CA ILE A 54 5.54 -13.33 0.28
C ILE A 54 4.39 -13.80 -0.60
N ILE A 55 4.16 -13.09 -1.70
CA ILE A 55 3.18 -13.42 -2.73
C ILE A 55 3.94 -13.83 -3.99
N LYS A 56 3.67 -15.05 -4.50
CA LYS A 56 4.30 -15.57 -5.73
C LYS A 56 3.23 -16.05 -6.69
N ALA A 57 3.19 -15.47 -7.90
CA ALA A 57 2.33 -15.95 -8.98
C ALA A 57 2.91 -17.22 -9.61
N GLU A 58 2.04 -18.02 -10.24
CA GLU A 58 2.43 -19.31 -10.80
C GLU A 58 3.34 -19.14 -12.02
N ARG A 59 4.31 -20.04 -12.13
CA ARG A 59 5.18 -20.10 -13.31
C ARG A 59 4.42 -20.67 -14.50
N GLY A 60 4.68 -20.17 -15.70
CA GLY A 60 4.22 -20.79 -16.94
C GLY A 60 4.79 -22.21 -17.11
N ARG A 61 3.99 -23.10 -17.67
CA ARG A 61 4.46 -24.47 -17.99
C ARG A 61 5.36 -24.45 -19.21
N SER A 62 6.36 -25.33 -19.21
CA SER A 62 7.23 -25.51 -20.36
C SER A 62 6.47 -26.07 -21.55
N GLY A 63 6.90 -25.73 -22.75
CA GLY A 63 6.40 -26.29 -24.00
C GLY A 63 6.65 -27.80 -24.08
N GLN A 64 5.91 -28.46 -24.94
CA GLN A 64 6.01 -29.90 -25.18
C GLN A 64 6.24 -30.17 -26.67
N GLY A 65 6.59 -31.40 -26.99
CA GLY A 65 6.70 -31.84 -28.38
C GLY A 65 5.37 -31.78 -29.13
N LYS A 66 5.38 -31.96 -30.45
CA LYS A 66 4.22 -31.88 -31.35
C LYS A 66 3.58 -30.47 -31.35
N SER A 67 4.40 -29.44 -31.28
CA SER A 67 4.00 -28.01 -31.27
C SER A 67 3.01 -27.64 -30.16
N LYS A 68 2.99 -28.39 -29.04
CA LYS A 68 2.10 -28.08 -27.93
C LYS A 68 2.71 -26.99 -27.05
N GLY A 69 2.08 -25.81 -27.04
CA GLY A 69 2.44 -24.72 -26.13
C GLY A 69 2.22 -25.07 -24.65
N GLY A 70 3.04 -24.49 -23.78
CA GLY A 70 2.85 -24.56 -22.33
C GLY A 70 1.64 -23.75 -21.87
N LYS A 71 0.94 -24.19 -20.81
CA LYS A 71 -0.13 -23.43 -20.17
C LYS A 71 0.45 -22.19 -19.51
N ARG A 72 -0.26 -21.06 -19.58
CA ARG A 72 0.04 -19.84 -18.81
C ARG A 72 -0.10 -20.12 -17.32
N GLY A 73 0.76 -19.50 -16.48
CA GLY A 73 0.63 -19.54 -15.02
C GLY A 73 -0.61 -18.74 -14.56
N ASP A 74 -1.17 -19.16 -13.44
CA ASP A 74 -2.36 -18.52 -12.89
C ASP A 74 -2.00 -17.15 -12.28
N ASP A 75 -2.86 -16.15 -12.53
CA ASP A 75 -2.71 -14.79 -12.05
C ASP A 75 -3.14 -14.69 -10.58
N ILE A 76 -2.58 -13.73 -9.84
CA ILE A 76 -2.96 -13.45 -8.47
C ILE A 76 -3.64 -12.10 -8.39
N LEU A 77 -4.83 -12.08 -7.78
CA LEU A 77 -5.55 -10.86 -7.42
C LEU A 77 -5.36 -10.56 -5.94
N ILE A 78 -4.79 -9.41 -5.64
CA ILE A 78 -4.64 -8.86 -4.30
C ILE A 78 -5.79 -7.91 -4.05
N GLN A 79 -6.67 -8.26 -3.12
CA GLN A 79 -7.74 -7.39 -2.68
C GLN A 79 -7.31 -6.63 -1.44
N VAL A 80 -7.49 -5.32 -1.47
CA VAL A 80 -7.15 -4.40 -0.38
C VAL A 80 -8.36 -3.53 -0.02
N PRO A 81 -8.42 -3.02 1.23
CA PRO A 81 -9.44 -2.05 1.63
C PRO A 81 -9.35 -0.76 0.81
N VAL A 82 -10.49 -0.10 0.61
CA VAL A 82 -10.52 1.29 0.13
C VAL A 82 -9.75 2.18 1.11
N GLY A 83 -8.99 3.15 0.60
CA GLY A 83 -8.12 4.00 1.41
C GLY A 83 -6.71 3.42 1.64
N THR A 84 -6.33 2.37 0.90
CA THR A 84 -4.97 1.82 0.95
C THR A 84 -4.04 2.59 0.03
N VAL A 85 -2.87 2.95 0.55
CA VAL A 85 -1.75 3.49 -0.23
C VAL A 85 -0.73 2.39 -0.45
N VAL A 86 -0.23 2.31 -1.67
CA VAL A 86 0.81 1.35 -2.06
C VAL A 86 2.03 2.13 -2.52
N ARG A 87 3.18 1.85 -1.91
CA ARG A 87 4.46 2.46 -2.26
C ARG A 87 5.45 1.39 -2.68
N GLU A 88 6.23 1.69 -3.69
CA GLU A 88 7.33 0.84 -4.13
C GLU A 88 8.56 1.12 -3.26
N VAL A 89 9.09 0.06 -2.65
CA VAL A 89 10.35 0.08 -1.89
C VAL A 89 11.48 -0.34 -2.79
N GLU A 90 11.32 -1.48 -3.48
CA GLU A 90 12.34 -2.03 -4.37
C GLU A 90 11.71 -2.70 -5.59
N ARG A 91 12.36 -2.54 -6.74
CA ARG A 91 11.96 -3.18 -8.00
C ARG A 91 13.15 -3.89 -8.63
N TYR A 92 12.94 -5.15 -8.96
CA TYR A 92 13.87 -5.91 -9.78
C TYR A 92 13.18 -6.41 -11.04
N ASP A 93 13.58 -5.88 -12.18
CA ASP A 93 13.08 -6.25 -13.49
C ASP A 93 14.18 -7.00 -14.27
N PRO A 94 14.11 -8.33 -14.35
CA PRO A 94 15.13 -9.12 -15.01
C PRO A 94 15.25 -8.84 -16.50
N VAL A 95 14.16 -8.42 -17.15
CA VAL A 95 14.15 -8.08 -18.59
C VAL A 95 14.83 -6.74 -18.83
N ALA A 96 14.56 -5.74 -17.97
CA ALA A 96 15.21 -4.43 -18.07
C ALA A 96 16.72 -4.54 -17.82
N GLU A 97 17.12 -5.33 -16.82
CA GLU A 97 18.54 -5.58 -16.52
C GLU A 97 19.27 -6.21 -17.71
N GLU A 98 18.64 -7.20 -18.34
CA GLU A 98 19.23 -7.87 -19.49
C GLU A 98 19.32 -6.92 -20.70
N ILE A 99 18.32 -6.07 -20.94
CA ILE A 99 18.36 -5.04 -21.97
C ILE A 99 19.50 -4.04 -21.69
N ALA A 100 19.66 -3.62 -20.44
CA ALA A 100 20.71 -2.70 -20.03
C ALA A 100 22.11 -3.32 -20.25
N ARG A 101 22.28 -4.61 -19.94
CA ARG A 101 23.53 -5.33 -20.22
C ARG A 101 23.84 -5.39 -21.70
N MET A 102 22.84 -5.59 -22.56
CA MET A 102 23.03 -5.62 -24.01
C MET A 102 23.38 -4.26 -24.59
N ARG A 103 23.04 -3.18 -23.92
CA ARG A 103 23.31 -1.80 -24.35
C ARG A 103 24.66 -1.26 -23.87
N ARG A 104 25.30 -1.87 -22.87
CA ARG A 104 26.60 -1.42 -22.39
C ARG A 104 27.59 -1.52 -23.55
N PRO A 105 28.31 -0.43 -23.87
CA PRO A 105 29.41 -0.50 -24.85
C PRO A 105 30.41 -1.54 -24.34
N LYS A 106 30.97 -2.34 -25.25
CA LYS A 106 32.14 -3.13 -24.90
C LYS A 106 33.24 -2.11 -24.57
N GLU A 107 33.70 -2.12 -23.32
CA GLU A 107 34.98 -1.47 -23.02
C GLU A 107 36.02 -2.12 -23.92
N GLU A 108 36.68 -1.35 -24.76
CA GLU A 108 37.72 -1.86 -25.66
C GLU A 108 38.80 -2.50 -24.79
N PRO A 109 39.11 -3.79 -24.98
CA PRO A 109 40.23 -4.40 -24.28
C PRO A 109 41.50 -3.72 -24.77
N SER A 110 42.26 -3.16 -23.84
CA SER A 110 43.51 -2.44 -24.11
C SER A 110 44.70 -3.34 -24.47
N ASP A 111 44.50 -4.62 -24.70
CA ASP A 111 45.55 -5.57 -25.04
C ASP A 111 45.18 -6.38 -26.30
N GLU A 112 46.10 -6.39 -27.27
CA GLU A 112 45.97 -6.99 -28.61
C GLU A 112 45.74 -8.52 -28.62
N ASP A 113 45.69 -9.21 -27.48
CA ASP A 113 45.56 -10.67 -27.38
C ASP A 113 44.26 -11.16 -26.70
N ALA A 114 43.32 -10.31 -26.41
CA ALA A 114 42.07 -10.75 -25.80
C ALA A 114 41.13 -11.34 -26.85
N ILE A 115 41.18 -12.67 -27.03
CA ILE A 115 40.13 -13.45 -27.67
C ILE A 115 38.78 -13.07 -27.05
N ASP A 116 37.88 -12.55 -27.86
CA ASP A 116 36.54 -12.03 -27.48
C ASP A 116 35.66 -13.16 -26.90
N PHE A 117 35.99 -13.61 -25.68
CA PHE A 117 35.16 -14.49 -24.89
C PHE A 117 34.00 -13.68 -24.28
N THR A 118 33.08 -13.21 -25.14
CA THR A 118 31.73 -12.95 -24.61
C THR A 118 31.20 -14.28 -24.12
N PRO A 119 31.03 -14.48 -22.79
CA PRO A 119 30.61 -15.78 -22.29
C PRO A 119 29.23 -16.09 -22.89
N ILE A 120 29.19 -17.14 -23.72
CA ILE A 120 27.95 -17.63 -24.29
C ILE A 120 27.00 -17.88 -23.10
N ARG A 121 25.93 -17.12 -23.01
CA ARG A 121 24.95 -17.23 -21.94
C ARG A 121 24.16 -18.54 -22.08
N HIS A 122 24.78 -19.65 -21.71
CA HIS A 122 24.16 -20.98 -21.68
C HIS A 122 22.93 -21.02 -20.78
N ASP A 123 22.85 -20.12 -19.81
CA ASP A 123 21.72 -19.97 -18.89
C ASP A 123 20.43 -19.54 -19.57
N ARG A 124 20.48 -18.99 -20.80
CA ARG A 124 19.28 -18.59 -21.58
C ARG A 124 18.75 -19.68 -22.50
N TRP A 125 19.42 -20.79 -22.58
CA TRP A 125 19.10 -21.86 -23.52
C TRP A 125 18.71 -23.15 -22.81
N VAL A 126 17.80 -23.90 -23.42
CA VAL A 126 17.44 -25.27 -23.07
C VAL A 126 17.97 -26.17 -24.19
N LEU A 127 18.78 -27.14 -23.83
CA LEU A 127 19.39 -28.06 -24.76
C LEU A 127 18.55 -29.33 -24.86
N HIS A 128 18.63 -30.02 -26.00
CA HIS A 128 18.02 -31.33 -26.16
C HIS A 128 18.67 -32.32 -25.19
N PRO A 129 17.93 -33.21 -24.49
CA PRO A 129 18.48 -34.09 -23.51
C PRO A 129 19.57 -35.07 -24.04
N ALA A 130 19.48 -35.41 -25.32
CA ALA A 130 20.47 -36.28 -26.00
C ALA A 130 21.60 -35.50 -26.68
N ALA A 131 21.70 -34.19 -26.49
CA ALA A 131 22.76 -33.39 -27.07
C ALA A 131 24.00 -33.45 -26.19
N ASN A 132 25.16 -33.68 -26.81
CA ASN A 132 26.43 -33.65 -26.09
C ASN A 132 26.76 -32.18 -25.72
N PRO A 133 27.03 -31.85 -24.47
CA PRO A 133 27.41 -30.48 -24.08
C PRO A 133 28.59 -29.92 -24.87
N ALA A 134 29.53 -30.76 -25.30
CA ALA A 134 30.66 -30.35 -26.11
C ALA A 134 30.26 -29.80 -27.48
N ASP A 135 29.15 -30.25 -28.06
CA ASP A 135 28.64 -29.77 -29.35
C ASP A 135 28.22 -28.30 -29.30
N PHE A 136 27.94 -27.78 -28.07
CA PHE A 136 27.47 -26.40 -27.87
C PHE A 136 28.58 -25.38 -27.64
N LEU A 137 29.80 -25.84 -27.38
CA LEU A 137 30.96 -24.93 -27.31
C LEU A 137 31.27 -24.27 -28.67
N THR A 138 30.88 -24.94 -29.77
CA THR A 138 31.12 -24.48 -31.14
C THR A 138 29.88 -23.86 -31.81
N VAL A 139 28.72 -23.91 -31.19
CA VAL A 139 27.46 -23.38 -31.77
C VAL A 139 27.34 -21.88 -31.51
N ASN A 140 27.25 -21.10 -32.57
CA ASN A 140 26.87 -19.69 -32.49
C ASN A 140 25.38 -19.59 -32.19
N PHE A 141 25.05 -19.38 -30.92
CA PHE A 141 23.67 -19.11 -30.52
C PHE A 141 23.20 -17.77 -31.10
N PRO A 142 21.96 -17.69 -31.61
CA PRO A 142 21.40 -16.44 -32.07
C PRO A 142 21.30 -15.43 -30.91
N ARG A 143 21.51 -14.14 -31.18
CA ARG A 143 21.30 -13.09 -30.20
C ARG A 143 19.81 -12.97 -29.88
N LEU A 144 19.40 -13.52 -28.75
CA LEU A 144 18.01 -13.48 -28.30
C LEU A 144 17.75 -12.19 -27.52
N LYS A 145 16.88 -11.31 -28.08
CA LYS A 145 16.43 -10.13 -27.36
C LYS A 145 15.48 -10.56 -26.23
N PRO A 146 15.61 -9.98 -25.02
CA PRO A 146 14.66 -10.24 -23.95
C PRO A 146 13.26 -9.82 -24.37
N ARG A 147 12.25 -10.61 -23.98
CA ARG A 147 10.87 -10.40 -24.39
C ARG A 147 10.01 -10.08 -23.19
N ARG A 148 9.08 -9.15 -23.37
CA ARG A 148 8.02 -8.88 -22.40
C ARG A 148 6.68 -9.37 -22.95
N GLN A 149 5.76 -9.64 -22.06
CA GLN A 149 4.36 -9.84 -22.46
C GLN A 149 3.76 -8.50 -22.88
N ASP A 150 2.82 -8.49 -23.81
CA ASP A 150 2.13 -7.26 -24.25
C ASP A 150 1.43 -6.56 -23.10
N ILE A 151 0.91 -7.33 -22.14
CA ILE A 151 0.27 -6.81 -20.93
C ILE A 151 1.23 -5.97 -20.06
N ALA A 152 2.53 -6.13 -20.16
CA ALA A 152 3.49 -5.34 -19.40
C ALA A 152 3.45 -3.84 -19.77
N ALA A 153 2.87 -3.47 -20.91
CA ALA A 153 2.63 -2.08 -21.27
C ALA A 153 1.61 -1.38 -20.33
N MET A 154 0.78 -2.15 -19.62
CA MET A 154 -0.20 -1.65 -18.67
C MET A 154 0.36 -1.52 -17.23
N GLU A 155 1.61 -1.87 -17.00
CA GLU A 155 2.26 -1.72 -15.70
C GLU A 155 2.39 -0.25 -15.30
N PRO A 156 2.21 0.09 -14.02
CA PRO A 156 2.45 1.44 -13.53
C PRO A 156 3.93 1.80 -13.66
N LYS A 157 4.19 3.08 -13.96
CA LYS A 157 5.55 3.60 -14.06
C LYS A 157 6.25 3.53 -12.70
N ALA A 158 7.56 3.30 -12.72
CA ALA A 158 8.39 3.36 -11.53
C ALA A 158 8.68 4.81 -11.11
N PRO A 159 8.74 5.14 -9.79
CA PRO A 159 8.32 4.30 -8.67
C PRO A 159 6.79 4.19 -8.57
N ILE A 160 6.27 3.02 -8.17
CA ILE A 160 4.83 2.83 -8.00
C ILE A 160 4.38 3.59 -6.75
N TYR A 161 3.46 4.51 -6.97
CA TYR A 161 2.70 5.18 -5.93
C TYR A 161 1.22 5.13 -6.30
N LEU A 162 0.43 4.37 -5.56
CA LEU A 162 -0.99 4.22 -5.81
C LEU A 162 -1.78 4.63 -4.57
N ASP A 163 -2.70 5.56 -4.76
CA ASP A 163 -3.68 5.95 -3.76
C ASP A 163 -5.03 5.34 -4.12
N LEU A 164 -5.41 4.31 -3.40
CA LEU A 164 -6.62 3.53 -3.64
C LEU A 164 -7.77 4.04 -2.76
N SER A 165 -8.06 5.34 -2.82
CA SER A 165 -9.08 6.01 -2.00
C SER A 165 -10.52 5.72 -2.46
N GLN A 166 -10.71 5.16 -3.66
CA GLN A 166 -12.02 4.80 -4.20
C GLN A 166 -12.09 3.31 -4.54
N PRO A 167 -13.28 2.70 -4.48
CA PRO A 167 -13.46 1.32 -4.91
C PRO A 167 -13.15 1.18 -6.41
N MET A 168 -12.57 0.07 -6.78
CA MET A 168 -12.18 -0.21 -8.16
C MET A 168 -13.03 -1.32 -8.74
N ASP A 169 -13.73 -1.05 -9.86
CA ASP A 169 -14.49 -2.08 -10.59
C ASP A 169 -13.57 -3.08 -11.29
N LYS A 170 -12.42 -2.60 -11.78
CA LYS A 170 -11.45 -3.42 -12.51
C LYS A 170 -10.13 -3.51 -11.74
N PRO A 171 -9.50 -4.68 -11.69
CA PRO A 171 -8.20 -4.84 -11.09
C PRO A 171 -7.12 -4.12 -11.91
N LEU A 172 -6.17 -3.48 -11.23
CA LEU A 172 -4.99 -2.86 -11.80
C LEU A 172 -3.83 -3.85 -11.82
N LEU A 173 -3.11 -3.91 -12.93
CA LEU A 173 -1.89 -4.71 -13.05
C LEU A 173 -0.77 -4.05 -12.24
N LEU A 174 -0.14 -4.79 -11.32
CA LEU A 174 1.06 -4.34 -10.61
C LEU A 174 2.34 -4.86 -11.25
N ALA A 175 2.37 -6.14 -11.61
CA ALA A 175 3.53 -6.78 -12.19
C ALA A 175 3.13 -7.85 -13.19
N ALA A 176 3.63 -7.77 -14.40
CA ALA A 176 3.42 -8.78 -15.43
C ALA A 176 4.34 -9.98 -15.21
N GLY A 177 3.82 -11.15 -15.53
CA GLY A 177 4.63 -12.37 -15.56
C GLY A 177 5.66 -12.36 -16.68
N GLY A 178 6.69 -13.17 -16.56
CA GLY A 178 7.71 -13.35 -17.57
C GLY A 178 7.17 -13.97 -18.85
N ALA A 179 7.69 -13.59 -20.01
CA ALA A 179 7.33 -14.19 -21.30
C ALA A 179 7.80 -15.65 -21.39
N GLY A 180 7.01 -16.51 -22.00
CA GLY A 180 7.39 -17.91 -22.25
C GLY A 180 8.55 -18.03 -23.24
N GLY A 181 9.39 -19.03 -23.08
CA GLY A 181 10.50 -19.35 -24.00
C GLY A 181 9.99 -19.86 -25.34
N LEU A 182 10.76 -19.64 -26.38
CA LEU A 182 10.47 -20.11 -27.75
C LEU A 182 10.96 -21.54 -27.94
N GLY A 183 10.16 -22.35 -28.60
CA GLY A 183 10.52 -23.69 -29.04
C GLY A 183 11.58 -23.69 -30.15
N ASN A 184 12.18 -24.85 -30.40
CA ASN A 184 13.23 -24.96 -31.40
C ASN A 184 12.80 -24.60 -32.84
N PRO A 185 11.51 -24.69 -33.29
CA PRO A 185 11.15 -24.25 -34.64
C PRO A 185 11.48 -22.79 -34.95
N HIS A 186 11.43 -21.92 -33.93
CA HIS A 186 11.75 -20.49 -34.06
C HIS A 186 13.22 -20.19 -34.42
N PHE A 187 14.10 -21.17 -34.21
CA PHE A 187 15.54 -21.04 -34.45
C PHE A 187 16.02 -21.77 -35.71
N ALA A 188 15.09 -22.40 -36.45
CA ALA A 188 15.41 -23.06 -37.70
C ALA A 188 15.77 -22.01 -38.74
N THR A 189 16.95 -22.21 -39.34
CA THR A 189 17.48 -21.36 -40.44
C THR A 189 17.85 -22.25 -41.60
N ARG A 190 18.18 -21.65 -42.75
CA ARG A 190 18.67 -22.39 -43.93
C ARG A 190 19.97 -23.15 -43.63
N THR A 191 20.82 -22.59 -42.76
CA THR A 191 22.10 -23.21 -42.37
C THR A 191 21.94 -24.20 -41.22
N MET A 192 20.91 -24.02 -40.37
CA MET A 192 20.61 -24.86 -39.19
C MET A 192 19.15 -25.32 -39.26
N GLY A 193 18.86 -26.31 -40.07
CA GLY A 193 17.49 -26.83 -40.23
C GLY A 193 16.94 -27.56 -39.02
N ARG A 194 17.79 -28.04 -38.09
CA ARG A 194 17.41 -28.83 -36.89
C ARG A 194 18.09 -28.28 -35.64
N PRO A 195 17.65 -27.14 -35.10
CA PRO A 195 18.24 -26.59 -33.88
C PRO A 195 18.03 -27.54 -32.68
N LYS A 196 19.12 -27.91 -32.01
CA LYS A 196 19.12 -28.76 -30.79
C LYS A 196 18.93 -27.94 -29.51
N PHE A 197 18.44 -26.71 -29.64
CA PHE A 197 18.22 -25.77 -28.52
C PHE A 197 16.88 -25.04 -28.65
N ALA A 198 16.37 -24.57 -27.52
CA ALA A 198 15.20 -23.72 -27.37
C ALA A 198 15.51 -22.63 -26.35
N SER A 199 14.74 -21.54 -26.30
CA SER A 199 14.99 -20.52 -25.28
C SER A 199 14.33 -20.84 -23.95
N ARG A 200 14.96 -20.40 -22.86
CA ARG A 200 14.29 -20.35 -21.55
C ARG A 200 13.25 -19.26 -21.52
N GLY A 201 12.24 -19.42 -20.66
CA GLY A 201 11.29 -18.35 -20.36
C GLY A 201 11.95 -17.25 -19.54
N GLU A 202 11.48 -16.03 -19.73
CA GLU A 202 11.97 -14.86 -19.03
C GLU A 202 11.56 -14.85 -17.56
N GLY A 203 12.36 -14.22 -16.71
CA GLY A 203 12.00 -14.00 -15.31
C GLY A 203 10.79 -13.09 -15.17
N GLY A 204 9.97 -13.34 -14.16
CA GLY A 204 8.92 -12.41 -13.74
C GLY A 204 9.50 -11.27 -12.91
N MET A 205 8.82 -10.13 -12.91
CA MET A 205 9.17 -8.96 -12.11
C MET A 205 9.10 -9.28 -10.62
N LYS A 206 10.02 -8.72 -9.84
CA LYS A 206 9.99 -8.76 -8.38
C LYS A 206 9.75 -7.35 -7.87
N LEU A 207 8.80 -7.21 -6.95
CA LEU A 207 8.46 -5.94 -6.32
C LEU A 207 8.47 -6.12 -4.81
N GLU A 208 9.08 -5.19 -4.11
CA GLU A 208 8.88 -4.97 -2.70
C GLU A 208 8.00 -3.73 -2.55
N LEU A 209 6.83 -3.93 -1.95
CA LEU A 209 5.80 -2.90 -1.83
C LEU A 209 5.42 -2.75 -0.36
N ASP A 210 5.31 -1.50 0.06
CA ASP A 210 4.76 -1.11 1.34
C ASP A 210 3.28 -0.75 1.18
N PHE A 211 2.44 -1.27 2.08
CA PHE A 211 0.99 -1.07 2.09
C PHE A 211 0.58 -0.34 3.35
N GLU A 212 0.12 0.86 3.20
CA GLU A 212 -0.39 1.68 4.29
C GLU A 212 -1.90 1.91 4.14
N LEU A 213 -2.65 1.69 5.21
CA LEU A 213 -4.08 2.00 5.24
C LEU A 213 -4.28 3.41 5.81
N LYS A 214 -4.74 4.36 4.97
CA LYS A 214 -5.00 5.75 5.35
C LYS A 214 -6.12 5.87 6.38
N LEU A 215 -7.26 5.25 6.08
CA LEU A 215 -8.43 5.30 6.95
C LEU A 215 -8.49 4.03 7.81
N LEU A 216 -8.51 4.23 9.11
CA LEU A 216 -8.70 3.16 10.07
C LEU A 216 -10.17 2.76 10.16
N ALA A 217 -11.06 3.77 10.15
CA ALA A 217 -12.50 3.60 10.25
C ALA A 217 -13.24 4.80 9.63
N ASP A 218 -14.50 4.59 9.23
CA ASP A 218 -15.36 5.67 8.79
C ASP A 218 -15.68 6.63 9.92
N VAL A 219 -15.85 6.10 11.16
CA VAL A 219 -16.16 6.90 12.37
C VAL A 219 -15.17 6.56 13.48
N GLY A 220 -14.54 7.57 14.06
CA GLY A 220 -13.70 7.45 15.26
C GLY A 220 -14.44 7.94 16.49
N LEU A 221 -14.53 7.11 17.55
CA LEU A 221 -15.09 7.50 18.83
C LEU A 221 -14.02 8.20 19.68
N VAL A 222 -14.25 9.47 19.99
CA VAL A 222 -13.34 10.33 20.75
C VAL A 222 -13.98 10.70 22.07
N GLY A 223 -13.27 10.64 23.18
CA GLY A 223 -13.82 11.03 24.49
C GLY A 223 -12.96 10.52 25.64
N LYS A 224 -13.27 11.02 26.85
CA LYS A 224 -12.56 10.64 28.08
C LYS A 224 -12.67 9.14 28.39
N PRO A 225 -11.76 8.58 29.20
CA PRO A 225 -11.94 7.27 29.78
C PRO A 225 -13.31 7.19 30.51
N ASN A 226 -13.98 6.05 30.43
CA ASN A 226 -15.28 5.79 31.02
C ASN A 226 -16.48 6.63 30.50
N ALA A 227 -16.32 7.43 29.45
CA ALA A 227 -17.43 8.12 28.80
C ALA A 227 -18.43 7.18 28.09
N GLY A 228 -18.16 5.88 28.05
CA GLY A 228 -19.07 4.88 27.48
C GLY A 228 -18.78 4.49 26.03
N LYS A 229 -17.62 4.84 25.46
CA LYS A 229 -17.24 4.53 24.06
C LYS A 229 -17.33 3.05 23.73
N SER A 230 -16.66 2.20 24.47
CA SER A 230 -16.65 0.75 24.23
C SER A 230 -18.01 0.09 24.45
N THR A 231 -18.83 0.64 25.38
CA THR A 231 -20.22 0.19 25.59
C THR A 231 -21.08 0.58 24.38
N LEU A 232 -20.91 1.80 23.87
CA LEU A 232 -21.58 2.29 22.68
C LEU A 232 -21.22 1.44 21.46
N LEU A 233 -19.93 1.16 21.26
CA LEU A 233 -19.46 0.30 20.17
C LEU A 233 -20.13 -1.08 20.24
N ARG A 234 -20.21 -1.69 21.42
CA ARG A 234 -20.88 -2.99 21.60
C ARG A 234 -22.37 -2.93 21.30
N SER A 235 -23.05 -1.83 21.66
CA SER A 235 -24.49 -1.67 21.42
C SER A 235 -24.81 -1.42 19.94
N LEU A 236 -23.89 -0.80 19.18
CA LEU A 236 -24.03 -0.54 17.75
C LEU A 236 -23.67 -1.76 16.89
N THR A 237 -22.72 -2.56 17.35
CA THR A 237 -22.24 -3.71 16.61
C THR A 237 -22.85 -5.00 17.15
N ASN A 238 -23.80 -5.60 16.43
CA ASN A 238 -24.42 -6.91 16.79
C ASN A 238 -23.43 -8.09 16.67
N SER A 239 -22.17 -7.85 16.34
CA SER A 239 -21.16 -8.87 16.15
C SER A 239 -20.01 -8.70 17.13
N ARG A 240 -19.36 -9.81 17.45
CA ARG A 240 -18.12 -9.81 18.25
C ARG A 240 -17.14 -8.81 17.62
N THR A 241 -16.84 -7.75 18.36
CA THR A 241 -15.83 -6.76 17.98
C THR A 241 -14.54 -7.49 17.62
N ARG A 242 -14.07 -7.30 16.39
CA ARG A 242 -12.75 -7.80 16.00
C ARG A 242 -11.71 -6.87 16.60
N ILE A 243 -10.89 -7.41 17.48
CA ILE A 243 -9.71 -6.73 17.98
C ILE A 243 -8.69 -6.80 16.84
N GLY A 244 -8.36 -5.66 16.23
CA GLY A 244 -7.23 -5.58 15.30
C GLY A 244 -5.94 -5.55 16.11
N ASN A 245 -5.14 -6.60 16.05
CA ASN A 245 -3.78 -6.57 16.60
C ASN A 245 -2.90 -5.78 15.62
N TRP A 246 -2.62 -4.53 15.96
CA TRP A 246 -1.66 -3.69 15.26
C TRP A 246 -0.33 -3.78 16.00
N GLU A 247 0.70 -4.27 15.33
CA GLU A 247 2.01 -4.58 15.93
C GLU A 247 2.78 -3.36 16.45
N PHE A 248 2.30 -2.14 16.16
CA PHE A 248 3.03 -0.90 16.45
C PHE A 248 2.42 -0.01 17.54
N THR A 249 1.38 -0.43 18.24
CA THR A 249 0.78 0.40 19.31
C THR A 249 0.52 -0.42 20.54
N THR A 250 0.92 0.10 21.69
CA THR A 250 0.68 -0.48 23.02
C THR A 250 -0.81 -0.66 23.36
N LEU A 251 -1.72 -0.02 22.58
CA LEU A 251 -3.17 -0.13 22.72
C LEU A 251 -3.81 -0.19 21.33
N SER A 252 -4.22 -1.38 20.95
CA SER A 252 -4.91 -1.62 19.67
C SER A 252 -6.32 -1.04 19.68
N PRO A 253 -6.74 -0.24 18.67
CA PRO A 253 -8.10 0.23 18.56
C PRO A 253 -9.07 -0.92 18.31
N HIS A 254 -10.22 -0.88 18.95
CA HIS A 254 -11.30 -1.83 18.71
C HIS A 254 -12.16 -1.36 17.53
N ILE A 255 -12.16 -2.11 16.45
CA ILE A 255 -12.94 -1.77 15.25
C ILE A 255 -14.18 -2.65 15.18
N GLY A 256 -15.34 -2.02 15.02
CA GLY A 256 -16.63 -2.68 14.80
C GLY A 256 -17.22 -2.30 13.44
N THR A 257 -17.95 -3.21 12.82
CA THR A 257 -18.71 -2.93 11.60
C THR A 257 -20.19 -2.85 11.93
N VAL A 258 -20.82 -1.74 11.56
CA VAL A 258 -22.27 -1.53 11.70
C VAL A 258 -22.94 -1.77 10.35
N ILE A 259 -23.88 -2.71 10.32
CA ILE A 259 -24.66 -3.03 9.14
C ILE A 259 -25.99 -2.25 9.24
N VAL A 260 -26.21 -1.33 8.29
CA VAL A 260 -27.40 -0.48 8.26
C VAL A 260 -28.55 -1.15 7.51
N ASP A 261 -28.25 -1.85 6.40
CA ASP A 261 -29.24 -2.57 5.62
C ASP A 261 -28.73 -3.97 5.24
N ASN A 262 -29.49 -4.99 5.57
CA ASN A 262 -29.16 -6.39 5.29
C ASN A 262 -29.69 -6.87 3.93
N HIS A 263 -30.30 -6.02 3.12
CA HIS A 263 -30.96 -6.36 1.83
C HIS A 263 -31.88 -7.59 1.87
N LYS A 264 -32.31 -8.05 3.01
CA LYS A 264 -33.19 -9.22 3.12
C LYS A 264 -34.56 -8.90 2.52
N GLY A 265 -34.83 -9.48 1.36
CA GLY A 265 -36.16 -9.45 0.69
C GLY A 265 -36.39 -8.37 -0.33
N ARG A 266 -35.35 -7.65 -0.78
CA ARG A 266 -35.46 -6.72 -1.92
C ARG A 266 -34.68 -7.25 -3.13
N PRO A 267 -35.24 -7.18 -4.37
CA PRO A 267 -34.45 -7.45 -5.55
C PRO A 267 -33.34 -6.42 -5.68
N LEU A 268 -32.13 -6.86 -6.06
CA LEU A 268 -31.02 -6.01 -6.41
C LEU A 268 -31.38 -5.20 -7.66
N VAL A 269 -32.01 -4.05 -7.47
CA VAL A 269 -32.12 -3.05 -8.53
C VAL A 269 -30.80 -2.30 -8.54
N GLU A 270 -30.16 -2.24 -9.70
CA GLU A 270 -28.96 -1.44 -9.98
C GLU A 270 -29.26 0.05 -9.73
N SER A 271 -29.34 0.46 -8.49
CA SER A 271 -29.37 1.87 -8.12
C SER A 271 -28.12 2.18 -7.34
N LYS A 272 -27.31 3.08 -7.91
CA LYS A 272 -26.19 3.82 -7.32
C LYS A 272 -25.78 3.33 -5.94
N ASN A 273 -24.55 2.85 -5.81
CA ASN A 273 -23.85 2.35 -4.63
C ASN A 273 -24.28 3.05 -3.32
N ARG A 274 -25.39 2.62 -2.73
CA ARG A 274 -25.72 3.00 -1.36
C ARG A 274 -24.87 2.13 -0.46
N ARG A 275 -24.05 2.77 0.37
CA ARG A 275 -23.30 2.07 1.41
C ARG A 275 -24.29 1.35 2.33
N THR A 276 -24.05 0.06 2.56
CA THR A 276 -24.89 -0.80 3.41
C THR A 276 -24.36 -0.96 4.81
N HIS A 277 -23.09 -0.59 5.01
CA HIS A 277 -22.38 -0.73 6.26
C HIS A 277 -21.30 0.35 6.37
N PHE A 278 -20.88 0.62 7.60
CA PHE A 278 -19.76 1.48 7.91
C PHE A 278 -18.96 0.94 9.09
N THR A 279 -17.73 1.40 9.26
CA THR A 279 -16.81 0.97 10.30
C THR A 279 -16.71 2.03 11.39
N ILE A 280 -16.69 1.58 12.66
CA ILE A 280 -16.47 2.43 13.82
C ILE A 280 -15.22 1.93 14.56
N ALA A 281 -14.33 2.85 14.92
CA ALA A 281 -13.19 2.57 15.77
C ALA A 281 -13.39 3.17 17.17
N ASP A 282 -13.22 2.35 18.21
CA ASP A 282 -13.06 2.83 19.58
C ASP A 282 -11.60 3.25 19.75
N ILE A 283 -11.38 4.56 19.81
CA ILE A 283 -10.06 5.14 20.05
C ILE A 283 -9.86 5.22 21.55
N PRO A 284 -8.72 4.76 22.11
CA PRO A 284 -8.44 4.84 23.53
C PRO A 284 -8.72 6.24 24.11
N GLY A 285 -9.22 6.32 25.33
CA GLY A 285 -9.69 7.58 25.92
C GLY A 285 -8.61 8.66 25.96
N LEU A 286 -8.98 9.87 25.51
CA LEU A 286 -8.15 11.06 25.69
C LEU A 286 -8.05 11.39 27.17
N VAL A 287 -6.82 11.47 27.68
CA VAL A 287 -6.51 11.92 29.03
C VAL A 287 -5.98 13.35 28.95
N GLU A 288 -6.29 14.18 29.93
CA GLU A 288 -5.72 15.53 30.00
C GLU A 288 -4.17 15.45 29.94
N ASP A 289 -3.53 16.34 29.17
CA ASP A 289 -2.10 16.38 28.88
C ASP A 289 -1.57 15.19 28.04
N ALA A 290 -2.41 14.54 27.23
CA ALA A 290 -1.99 13.46 26.34
C ALA A 290 -0.96 13.93 25.29
N HIS A 291 -0.98 15.22 24.92
CA HIS A 291 -0.02 15.84 24.00
C HIS A 291 1.37 16.01 24.59
N LEU A 292 1.51 15.98 25.94
CA LEU A 292 2.80 16.07 26.66
C LEU A 292 3.44 14.70 26.91
N ASP A 293 3.04 13.67 26.18
CA ASP A 293 3.51 12.28 26.31
C ASP A 293 3.23 11.66 27.69
N ARG A 294 2.29 12.27 28.45
CA ARG A 294 1.80 11.73 29.70
C ARG A 294 0.66 10.73 29.40
N GLY A 295 0.92 9.46 29.58
CA GLY A 295 -0.06 8.38 29.38
C GLY A 295 0.23 7.51 28.16
N LEU A 296 -0.65 7.51 27.15
CA LEU A 296 -0.58 6.62 25.98
C LEU A 296 0.34 7.11 24.84
N GLY A 297 0.90 8.31 24.98
CA GLY A 297 1.75 8.92 23.97
C GLY A 297 1.04 9.40 22.70
N LEU A 298 1.78 10.04 21.79
CA LEU A 298 1.26 10.59 20.53
C LEU A 298 0.79 9.49 19.56
N GLY A 299 1.22 8.24 19.75
CA GLY A 299 0.95 7.13 18.84
C GLY A 299 -0.55 6.81 18.67
N PHE A 300 -1.38 6.99 19.70
CA PHE A 300 -2.81 6.70 19.60
C PHE A 300 -3.59 7.81 18.88
N LEU A 301 -3.13 9.07 18.96
CA LEU A 301 -3.77 10.21 18.28
C LEU A 301 -3.70 10.08 16.76
N ARG A 302 -2.70 9.36 16.22
CA ARG A 302 -2.64 8.99 14.79
C ARG A 302 -3.86 8.21 14.31
N HIS A 303 -4.58 7.54 15.21
CA HIS A 303 -5.83 6.85 14.86
C HIS A 303 -6.99 7.83 14.62
N ILE A 304 -6.97 9.00 15.25
CA ILE A 304 -7.95 10.09 15.03
C ILE A 304 -7.75 10.68 13.63
N ASP A 305 -6.51 10.89 13.22
CA ASP A 305 -6.18 11.35 11.87
C ASP A 305 -6.73 10.40 10.80
N ARG A 306 -6.80 9.11 11.10
CA ARG A 306 -7.26 8.06 10.19
C ARG A 306 -8.77 7.76 10.27
N ALA A 307 -9.55 8.55 11.03
CA ALA A 307 -11.00 8.49 11.03
C ALA A 307 -11.58 9.50 10.04
N GLY A 308 -12.61 9.12 9.28
CA GLY A 308 -13.28 10.00 8.34
C GLY A 308 -14.21 11.01 9.03
N ILE A 309 -14.93 10.55 10.05
CA ILE A 309 -15.90 11.31 10.86
C ILE A 309 -15.51 11.17 12.32
N LEU A 310 -15.64 12.24 13.11
CA LEU A 310 -15.38 12.21 14.54
C LEU A 310 -16.69 12.19 15.34
N ALA A 311 -16.84 11.20 16.22
CA ALA A 311 -17.95 11.10 17.14
C ALA A 311 -17.46 11.38 18.57
N PHE A 312 -17.73 12.57 19.10
CA PHE A 312 -17.38 12.95 20.45
C PHE A 312 -18.35 12.32 21.46
N VAL A 313 -17.85 11.45 22.30
CA VAL A 313 -18.63 10.71 23.29
C VAL A 313 -18.49 11.42 24.63
N LEU A 314 -19.56 12.09 25.06
CA LEU A 314 -19.60 12.88 26.30
C LEU A 314 -20.51 12.21 27.34
N ASP A 315 -20.05 12.16 28.57
CA ASP A 315 -20.81 11.63 29.71
C ASP A 315 -21.64 12.75 30.36
N LEU A 316 -22.96 12.72 30.18
CA LEU A 316 -23.85 13.73 30.77
C LEU A 316 -23.88 13.70 32.28
N SER A 317 -23.38 12.63 32.92
CA SER A 317 -23.37 12.52 34.39
C SER A 317 -22.09 13.07 35.04
N ALA A 318 -21.05 13.35 34.26
CA ALA A 318 -19.74 13.68 34.81
C ALA A 318 -19.44 15.18 34.96
N GLY A 319 -20.41 16.07 34.64
CA GLY A 319 -20.23 17.52 34.75
C GLY A 319 -20.78 18.30 33.57
N ASP A 320 -20.18 19.44 33.26
CA ASP A 320 -20.59 20.29 32.14
C ASP A 320 -20.09 19.73 30.79
N PRO A 321 -20.98 19.25 29.90
CA PRO A 321 -20.60 18.63 28.63
C PRO A 321 -20.02 19.64 27.63
N VAL A 322 -20.32 20.93 27.77
CA VAL A 322 -19.77 21.97 26.89
C VAL A 322 -18.29 22.17 27.18
N GLN A 323 -17.91 22.27 28.45
CA GLN A 323 -16.51 22.41 28.84
C GLN A 323 -15.72 21.13 28.49
N GLU A 324 -16.33 19.97 28.63
CA GLU A 324 -15.68 18.70 28.25
C GLU A 324 -15.41 18.65 26.75
N LEU A 325 -16.36 19.07 25.90
CA LEU A 325 -16.18 19.16 24.46
C LEU A 325 -15.05 20.12 24.07
N GLN A 326 -15.01 21.31 24.72
CA GLN A 326 -13.95 22.29 24.47
C GLN A 326 -12.56 21.77 24.85
N LYS A 327 -12.43 21.06 25.98
CA LYS A 327 -11.17 20.41 26.39
C LYS A 327 -10.73 19.36 25.39
N LEU A 328 -11.62 18.51 24.89
CA LEU A 328 -11.28 17.50 23.90
C LEU A 328 -10.77 18.13 22.58
N TRP A 329 -11.41 19.22 22.14
CA TRP A 329 -10.96 19.95 20.96
C TRP A 329 -9.62 20.65 21.18
N HIS A 330 -9.37 21.16 22.38
CA HIS A 330 -8.08 21.77 22.73
C HIS A 330 -6.94 20.76 22.67
N GLU A 331 -7.14 19.55 23.18
CA GLU A 331 -6.17 18.45 23.11
C GLU A 331 -5.89 18.03 21.66
N LEU A 332 -6.93 17.93 20.84
CA LEU A 332 -6.78 17.62 19.43
C LEU A 332 -6.03 18.71 18.66
N GLY A 333 -6.29 19.98 18.95
CA GLY A 333 -5.58 21.10 18.34
C GLY A 333 -4.12 21.19 18.79
N ALA A 334 -3.81 20.85 20.04
CA ALA A 334 -2.42 20.75 20.50
C ALA A 334 -1.65 19.65 19.77
N TYR A 335 -2.26 18.48 19.58
CA TYR A 335 -1.69 17.40 18.78
C TYR A 335 -1.45 17.81 17.32
N GLU A 336 -2.41 18.48 16.69
CA GLU A 336 -2.30 18.94 15.29
C GLU A 336 -1.09 19.87 15.11
N ARG A 337 -0.87 20.80 16.04
CA ARG A 337 0.30 21.70 16.04
C ARG A 337 1.62 20.95 16.17
N LEU A 338 1.67 19.93 17.05
CA LEU A 338 2.88 19.10 17.22
C LEU A 338 3.19 18.30 15.95
N ARG A 339 2.19 17.68 15.34
CA ARG A 339 2.34 16.95 14.07
C ARG A 339 2.87 17.85 12.96
N ASP A 340 2.33 19.06 12.84
CA ASP A 340 2.72 20.00 11.80
C ASP A 340 4.15 20.53 12.04
N SER A 341 4.58 20.69 13.31
CA SER A 341 5.95 21.03 13.64
C SER A 341 6.95 19.91 13.30
N GLU A 342 6.61 18.65 13.57
CA GLU A 342 7.43 17.48 13.19
C GLU A 342 7.57 17.33 11.67
N SER A 343 6.53 17.72 10.91
CA SER A 343 6.53 17.63 9.44
C SER A 343 7.40 18.72 8.78
N THR A 344 7.75 19.77 9.50
CA THR A 344 8.48 20.95 8.97
C THR A 344 10.00 20.85 9.18
N GLU A 345 10.48 19.94 10.04
CA GLU A 345 11.92 19.73 10.22
C GLU A 345 12.43 18.64 9.24
N PRO A 346 13.24 19.00 8.22
CA PRO A 346 13.88 18.01 7.37
C PRO A 346 15.08 17.42 8.12
N GLY A 347 14.90 16.29 8.81
CA GLY A 347 16.06 15.53 9.26
C GLY A 347 16.10 15.03 10.69
N HIS A 348 15.01 14.62 11.30
CA HIS A 348 15.12 13.75 12.48
C HIS A 348 14.91 12.28 12.05
N GLN A 349 16.03 11.59 11.93
CA GLN A 349 16.10 10.14 12.01
C GLN A 349 15.49 9.72 13.35
N GLU A 350 14.44 8.91 13.30
CA GLU A 350 14.03 8.13 14.46
C GLU A 350 15.26 7.34 14.92
N GLY A 351 15.74 7.69 16.10
CA GLY A 351 16.81 6.96 16.76
C GLY A 351 16.36 5.52 16.98
N THR A 352 16.94 4.62 16.22
CA THR A 352 16.99 3.21 16.58
C THR A 352 17.66 3.10 17.93
N ASP A 353 16.96 2.47 18.86
CA ASP A 353 17.44 2.08 20.19
C ASP A 353 18.92 1.67 20.19
N GLY A 354 19.67 2.41 21.00
CA GLY A 354 20.78 1.96 21.80
C GLY A 354 21.74 0.92 21.24
N VAL A 355 22.47 1.23 20.17
CA VAL A 355 23.79 0.65 19.95
C VAL A 355 24.81 1.78 20.12
N ILE A 356 25.41 1.84 21.29
CA ILE A 356 26.60 2.67 21.54
C ILE A 356 27.73 2.00 20.75
N ASP A 357 28.05 2.57 19.60
CA ASP A 357 29.27 2.21 18.87
C ASP A 357 30.44 2.75 19.65
N TRP A 358 31.12 1.86 20.36
CA TRP A 358 32.33 2.15 21.14
C TRP A 358 33.53 2.15 20.20
N ASP A 359 33.99 3.35 19.82
CA ASP A 359 35.21 3.54 19.04
C ASP A 359 36.41 3.65 20.02
N PRO A 360 37.36 2.69 19.99
CA PRO A 360 38.51 2.70 20.92
C PRO A 360 39.65 3.63 20.52
N SER A 361 39.53 4.45 19.48
CA SER A 361 40.60 5.38 19.06
C SER A 361 40.18 6.85 19.20
N GLY A 362 40.14 7.34 20.44
CA GLY A 362 39.95 8.75 20.71
C GLY A 362 41.08 9.61 20.15
N SER A 363 40.80 10.37 19.08
CA SER A 363 41.54 11.59 18.74
C SER A 363 40.75 12.41 17.70
N GLY A 364 40.26 13.60 18.09
CA GLY A 364 39.72 14.55 17.13
C GLY A 364 38.85 15.65 17.71
N LEU A 365 39.47 16.69 18.27
CA LEU A 365 38.83 17.96 18.57
C LEU A 365 38.24 18.63 17.31
N PRO A 366 37.14 19.38 17.41
CA PRO A 366 36.54 20.06 16.23
C PRO A 366 37.30 21.36 15.94
N ASP A 367 37.76 21.50 14.72
CA ASP A 367 38.31 22.74 14.17
C ASP A 367 37.21 23.77 13.90
N LEU A 368 37.16 24.77 14.73
CA LEU A 368 36.52 26.07 14.50
C LEU A 368 37.44 26.91 13.64
N HIS A 369 37.17 27.11 12.36
CA HIS A 369 37.46 28.28 11.53
C HIS A 369 37.50 27.92 10.04
N ARG A 370 36.42 28.27 9.33
CA ARG A 370 36.48 28.64 7.92
C ARG A 370 35.52 29.77 7.61
N PRO A 371 35.98 30.84 6.92
CA PRO A 371 35.13 31.98 6.61
C PRO A 371 34.23 31.72 5.38
N LEU A 372 33.09 32.42 5.38
CA LEU A 372 32.16 32.57 4.26
C LEU A 372 32.87 33.28 3.10
N ASP A 373 32.89 32.67 1.92
CA ASP A 373 33.10 33.37 0.67
C ASP A 373 31.85 33.24 -0.22
N GLN A 374 31.37 34.42 -0.55
CA GLN A 374 30.29 34.66 -1.54
C GLN A 374 30.85 34.42 -2.92
N ASN A 375 30.13 33.63 -3.75
CA ASN A 375 29.92 33.96 -5.17
C ASN A 375 28.99 32.90 -5.77
N ILE A 376 27.75 33.32 -6.03
CA ILE A 376 26.76 32.59 -6.81
C ILE A 376 26.96 33.00 -8.27
N GLU A 377 27.52 32.14 -9.09
CA GLU A 377 27.41 32.22 -10.55
C GLU A 377 26.48 31.10 -11.04
N LEU A 378 25.44 31.52 -11.74
CA LEU A 378 24.50 30.67 -12.48
C LEU A 378 25.20 30.04 -13.69
N PRO A 379 25.17 28.72 -13.90
CA PRO A 379 25.67 28.16 -15.15
C PRO A 379 24.56 28.11 -16.21
N ASN A 380 24.96 28.57 -17.41
CA ASN A 380 24.26 28.51 -18.67
C ASN A 380 23.91 27.06 -19.07
N LEU A 381 22.71 26.93 -19.64
CA LEU A 381 22.27 25.77 -20.40
C LEU A 381 23.03 25.68 -21.72
N SER A 382 23.89 24.69 -21.90
CA SER A 382 24.20 24.09 -23.18
C SER A 382 24.83 22.70 -22.98
N GLU A 383 24.10 21.69 -23.45
CA GLU A 383 24.49 20.46 -24.14
C GLU A 383 25.66 19.60 -23.61
N GLU A 384 25.31 18.39 -23.48
CA GLU A 384 25.97 17.10 -23.78
C GLU A 384 26.05 16.12 -22.62
N SER A 385 25.28 15.08 -22.84
CA SER A 385 25.18 13.85 -22.10
C SER A 385 26.49 13.10 -21.96
N SER A 386 26.94 12.83 -20.79
CA SER A 386 27.73 11.66 -20.46
C SER A 386 27.11 10.93 -19.30
N GLY A 387 26.56 9.74 -19.62
CA GLY A 387 25.91 8.86 -18.65
C GLY A 387 26.87 8.40 -17.57
N GLN A 388 26.67 8.94 -16.39
CA GLN A 388 27.17 8.30 -15.17
C GLN A 388 26.13 7.32 -14.66
N PRO A 389 26.52 6.14 -14.14
CA PRO A 389 25.59 5.23 -13.51
C PRO A 389 24.97 5.92 -12.31
N MET A 390 23.64 6.03 -12.29
CA MET A 390 22.91 6.49 -11.12
C MET A 390 23.20 5.52 -9.97
N ASN A 391 24.03 5.98 -9.06
CA ASN A 391 24.16 5.39 -7.75
C ASN A 391 22.84 5.70 -7.03
N TYR A 392 21.94 4.71 -6.95
CA TYR A 392 20.80 4.77 -6.08
C TYR A 392 21.30 4.73 -4.64
N GLN A 393 21.56 5.89 -4.08
CA GLN A 393 21.62 6.03 -2.64
C GLN A 393 20.21 5.83 -2.10
N SER A 394 20.02 4.70 -1.46
CA SER A 394 18.88 4.34 -0.66
C SER A 394 18.61 5.35 0.43
N SER A 395 17.32 5.45 0.79
CA SER A 395 16.78 6.11 1.98
C SER A 395 16.67 7.62 1.96
N GLY A 396 15.85 8.15 1.05
CA GLY A 396 15.01 9.27 1.40
C GLY A 396 13.70 8.68 1.92
N SER A 397 13.38 8.86 3.19
CA SER A 397 12.04 8.60 3.71
C SER A 397 11.07 9.38 2.84
N LEU A 398 10.19 8.65 2.12
CA LEU A 398 9.18 9.29 1.28
C LEU A 398 8.31 10.21 2.15
N PRO A 399 7.95 11.42 1.68
CA PRO A 399 7.21 12.38 2.48
C PRO A 399 5.91 11.74 2.97
N PHE A 400 5.59 12.00 4.25
CA PHE A 400 4.31 11.60 4.84
C PHE A 400 3.17 12.12 3.97
N LEU A 401 2.15 11.29 3.76
CA LEU A 401 0.93 11.71 3.08
C LEU A 401 0.28 12.84 3.88
N PRO A 402 0.00 14.02 3.27
CA PRO A 402 -0.72 15.07 3.96
C PRO A 402 -2.13 14.56 4.28
N MET A 403 -2.41 14.33 5.56
CA MET A 403 -3.76 14.02 6.04
C MET A 403 -4.53 15.34 6.19
N PRO A 404 -5.84 15.35 5.85
CA PRO A 404 -6.64 16.56 6.05
C PRO A 404 -6.64 16.97 7.52
N PRO A 405 -6.61 18.29 7.81
CA PRO A 405 -6.64 18.77 9.17
C PRO A 405 -7.83 18.23 9.96
N ILE A 406 -7.64 17.95 11.26
CA ILE A 406 -8.67 17.31 12.10
C ILE A 406 -9.91 18.21 12.22
N HIS A 407 -9.72 19.52 12.32
CA HIS A 407 -10.80 20.51 12.45
C HIS A 407 -11.70 20.63 11.21
N THR A 408 -11.23 20.19 10.03
CA THR A 408 -12.03 20.20 8.78
C THR A 408 -12.91 18.96 8.61
N LYS A 409 -12.75 17.95 9.47
CA LYS A 409 -13.53 16.71 9.38
C LYS A 409 -14.94 16.89 9.89
N PRO A 410 -15.94 16.18 9.30
CA PRO A 410 -17.29 16.11 9.87
C PRO A 410 -17.25 15.55 11.28
N TRP A 411 -18.05 16.14 12.19
CA TRP A 411 -18.14 15.67 13.55
C TRP A 411 -19.55 15.79 14.14
N PHE A 412 -19.84 14.98 15.13
CA PHE A 412 -21.08 15.04 15.90
C PHE A 412 -20.85 14.59 17.34
N VAL A 413 -21.82 14.84 18.19
CA VAL A 413 -21.72 14.50 19.61
C VAL A 413 -22.66 13.34 19.95
N VAL A 414 -22.17 12.38 20.74
CA VAL A 414 -22.96 11.32 21.35
C VAL A 414 -22.98 11.55 22.86
N ALA A 415 -24.11 12.00 23.34
CA ALA A 415 -24.34 12.27 24.77
C ALA A 415 -24.79 10.98 25.47
N THR A 416 -23.87 10.34 26.20
CA THR A 416 -24.12 9.06 26.88
C THR A 416 -24.75 9.24 28.24
N LYS A 417 -25.28 8.14 28.81
CA LYS A 417 -25.95 8.08 30.11
C LYS A 417 -27.15 9.01 30.21
N ALA A 418 -27.84 9.27 29.08
CA ALA A 418 -29.01 10.14 29.00
C ALA A 418 -30.24 9.62 29.79
N ASP A 419 -30.14 8.43 30.37
CA ASP A 419 -31.17 7.80 31.22
C ASP A 419 -31.17 8.27 32.68
N LEU A 420 -30.20 9.09 33.09
CA LEU A 420 -30.12 9.61 34.48
C LEU A 420 -30.91 10.92 34.61
N GLU A 421 -31.53 11.12 35.81
CA GLU A 421 -32.51 12.21 36.02
C GLU A 421 -31.97 13.62 35.84
N HIS A 422 -30.69 13.88 36.10
CA HIS A 422 -30.10 15.22 36.02
C HIS A 422 -29.45 15.56 34.68
N THR A 423 -29.54 14.65 33.67
CA THR A 423 -28.83 14.82 32.39
C THR A 423 -29.60 15.67 31.37
N ARG A 424 -30.88 15.92 31.61
CA ARG A 424 -31.76 16.64 30.66
C ARG A 424 -31.37 18.10 30.49
N GLU A 425 -31.05 18.80 31.57
CA GLU A 425 -30.64 20.19 31.56
C GLU A 425 -29.28 20.35 30.85
N GLN A 426 -28.33 19.46 31.15
CA GLN A 426 -27.01 19.42 30.55
C GLN A 426 -27.10 19.13 29.05
N TYR A 427 -27.99 18.24 28.64
CA TYR A 427 -28.22 17.97 27.22
C TYR A 427 -28.81 19.19 26.51
N GLN A 428 -29.75 19.94 27.13
CA GLN A 428 -30.31 21.16 26.55
C GLN A 428 -29.22 22.25 26.36
N ALA A 429 -28.37 22.44 27.38
CA ALA A 429 -27.25 23.37 27.31
C ALA A 429 -26.28 23.01 26.14
N LEU A 430 -25.94 21.72 26.04
CA LEU A 430 -25.10 21.22 24.94
C LEU A 430 -25.76 21.46 23.58
N GLN A 431 -27.05 21.18 23.44
CA GLN A 431 -27.78 21.38 22.18
C GLN A 431 -27.84 22.87 21.78
N THR A 432 -28.04 23.77 22.74
CA THR A 432 -28.01 25.22 22.48
C THR A 432 -26.63 25.65 21.98
N TYR A 433 -25.57 25.21 22.66
CA TYR A 433 -24.19 25.50 22.25
C TYR A 433 -23.85 25.02 20.84
N LEU A 434 -24.25 23.79 20.49
CA LEU A 434 -24.03 23.25 19.14
C LEU A 434 -24.80 24.02 18.05
N CYS A 435 -26.04 24.45 18.38
CA CYS A 435 -26.83 25.27 17.46
C CYS A 435 -26.22 26.68 17.26
N GLU A 436 -25.57 27.24 18.28
CA GLU A 436 -24.84 28.51 18.18
C GLU A 436 -23.59 28.37 17.31
N ILE A 437 -22.85 27.25 17.40
CA ILE A 437 -21.71 26.94 16.50
C ILE A 437 -22.18 26.81 15.06
N GLU A 438 -23.27 26.09 14.80
CA GLU A 438 -23.82 25.91 13.46
C GLU A 438 -24.25 27.25 12.82
N LYS A 439 -24.82 28.15 13.62
CA LYS A 439 -25.20 29.50 13.19
C LYS A 439 -24.01 30.48 13.06
N GLY A 440 -22.84 30.09 13.52
CA GLY A 440 -21.64 30.93 13.52
C GLY A 440 -21.65 32.04 14.58
N LEU A 441 -22.51 31.93 15.61
CA LEU A 441 -22.57 32.89 16.73
C LEU A 441 -21.43 32.67 17.73
N VAL A 442 -20.93 31.43 17.80
CA VAL A 442 -19.79 31.02 18.64
C VAL A 442 -18.70 30.45 17.73
N ASP A 443 -17.45 30.71 18.07
CA ASP A 443 -16.32 30.16 17.35
C ASP A 443 -16.25 28.63 17.47
N HIS A 444 -15.66 28.01 16.43
CA HIS A 444 -15.45 26.55 16.45
C HIS A 444 -14.59 26.16 17.67
N PRO A 445 -14.91 25.08 18.42
CA PRO A 445 -14.20 24.73 19.65
C PRO A 445 -12.70 24.46 19.45
N SER A 446 -12.25 24.17 18.21
CA SER A 446 -10.81 24.05 17.88
C SER A 446 -10.08 25.38 17.81
N GLY A 447 -10.77 26.52 17.80
CA GLY A 447 -10.19 27.85 17.60
C GLY A 447 -9.80 28.18 16.15
N HIS A 448 -10.07 27.30 15.18
CA HIS A 448 -9.83 27.54 13.75
C HIS A 448 -11.07 28.08 13.05
N ALA A 449 -10.89 29.11 12.21
CA ALA A 449 -11.98 29.72 11.45
C ALA A 449 -12.61 28.74 10.42
N ASP A 450 -11.80 27.85 9.85
CA ASP A 450 -12.17 26.89 8.81
C ASP A 450 -12.71 25.56 9.39
N GLY A 451 -12.98 25.49 10.70
CA GLY A 451 -13.53 24.31 11.34
C GLY A 451 -14.90 23.93 10.79
N TRP A 452 -15.17 22.61 10.71
CA TRP A 452 -16.46 22.08 10.24
C TRP A 452 -17.63 22.51 11.11
N ARG A 453 -18.60 23.22 10.53
CA ARG A 453 -19.77 23.77 11.23
C ARG A 453 -21.12 23.26 10.72
N GLN A 454 -21.12 22.40 9.68
CA GLN A 454 -22.35 21.96 9.03
C GLN A 454 -22.97 20.78 9.78
N LYS A 455 -24.29 20.85 10.05
CA LYS A 455 -25.09 19.77 10.65
C LYS A 455 -24.50 19.20 11.97
N VAL A 456 -23.95 20.07 12.80
CA VAL A 456 -23.42 19.63 14.10
C VAL A 456 -24.57 19.30 15.04
N THR A 457 -24.72 18.04 15.41
CA THR A 457 -25.85 17.54 16.22
C THR A 457 -25.38 16.72 17.42
N ALA A 458 -26.16 16.75 18.50
CA ALA A 458 -26.00 15.85 19.64
C ALA A 458 -27.07 14.77 19.62
N VAL A 459 -26.66 13.51 19.80
CA VAL A 459 -27.57 12.36 19.92
C VAL A 459 -27.55 11.85 21.37
N PRO A 460 -28.65 11.98 22.11
CA PRO A 460 -28.73 11.40 23.46
C PRO A 460 -28.92 9.90 23.38
N VAL A 461 -28.11 9.14 24.13
CA VAL A 461 -28.13 7.69 24.12
C VAL A 461 -27.96 7.11 25.52
N SER A 462 -28.68 6.00 25.81
CA SER A 462 -28.31 5.08 26.85
C SER A 462 -27.72 3.81 26.21
N ALA A 463 -26.42 3.72 26.20
CA ALA A 463 -25.69 2.61 25.54
C ALA A 463 -26.02 1.26 26.25
N MET A 464 -26.29 1.26 27.53
CA MET A 464 -26.65 0.05 28.30
C MET A 464 -28.07 -0.44 28.00
N ARG A 465 -29.03 0.49 27.84
CA ARG A 465 -30.43 0.17 27.53
C ARG A 465 -30.70 0.07 26.03
N GLY A 466 -29.76 0.50 25.19
CA GLY A 466 -29.92 0.55 23.74
C GLY A 466 -30.83 1.69 23.26
N GLU A 467 -31.24 2.62 24.14
CA GLU A 467 -32.11 3.73 23.79
C GLU A 467 -31.35 4.81 23.01
N GLY A 468 -31.93 5.32 21.93
CA GLY A 468 -31.32 6.36 21.09
C GLY A 468 -30.22 5.86 20.14
N VAL A 469 -29.66 4.68 20.35
CA VAL A 469 -28.52 4.11 19.58
C VAL A 469 -28.86 3.96 18.09
N SER A 470 -30.11 3.60 17.74
CA SER A 470 -30.57 3.44 16.37
C SER A 470 -30.57 4.73 15.51
N ARG A 471 -30.39 5.90 16.13
CA ARG A 471 -30.29 7.20 15.42
C ARG A 471 -28.89 7.41 14.86
N ILE A 472 -27.85 6.87 15.48
CA ILE A 472 -26.45 7.05 15.10
C ILE A 472 -26.16 6.52 13.69
N PRO A 473 -26.56 5.29 13.30
CA PRO A 473 -26.33 4.80 11.95
C PRO A 473 -26.97 5.68 10.86
N LYS A 474 -28.15 6.22 11.11
CA LYS A 474 -28.84 7.11 10.17
C LYS A 474 -28.09 8.43 9.99
N LEU A 475 -27.58 9.00 11.09
CA LEU A 475 -26.81 10.23 11.08
C LEU A 475 -25.46 10.03 10.35
N VAL A 476 -24.75 8.96 10.66
CA VAL A 476 -23.46 8.64 10.02
C VAL A 476 -23.64 8.47 8.51
N MET A 477 -24.69 7.80 8.05
CA MET A 477 -24.96 7.66 6.63
C MET A 477 -25.17 9.01 5.93
N GLN A 478 -25.76 10.00 6.59
CA GLN A 478 -25.93 11.36 6.06
C GLN A 478 -24.61 12.14 5.89
N TYR A 479 -23.58 11.79 6.68
CA TYR A 479 -22.25 12.39 6.52
C TYR A 479 -21.40 11.66 5.49
N LEU A 480 -21.71 10.39 5.21
CA LEU A 480 -20.97 9.56 4.24
C LEU A 480 -21.54 9.67 2.81
N GLU A 481 -22.77 10.13 2.65
CA GLU A 481 -23.42 10.46 1.36
C GLU A 481 -23.06 11.89 0.92
#